data_ce53e076375c9c3065517226417b5a44
#
_entry.id   ce53e076375c9c3065517226417b5a44
#
_cell.length_a   1.000
_cell.length_b   1.000
_cell.length_c   1.000
_cell.angle_alpha   90.00
_cell.angle_beta   90.00
_cell.angle_gamma   90.00
#
_symmetry.space_group_name_H-M   'P 1'
#
loop_
_entity.id
_entity.type
_entity.pdbx_description
1 polymer ?
#
loop_
_entity_poly.entity_id
_entity_poly.type
_entity_poly.pdbx_seq_one_letter_code
_entity_poly.pdbx_strand_id
1 'polypeptide(L)'
;EMFGQAGLSMPQKELGSAGYYIKTVGNSVFIMSTGKEGLQMGAIAFLEEVLGYDMVGDNFPVYEKDGKTLPEMEITEKPDYEFRDVTGQLTKSGQYGMGYTNNDIIMPVGGAKWHNSFALLNPEIYYAEHKGWYSDTVTPDMRPTTQKAGQLCYTAHGDKDEYAKMVQTAYERLKGIAEEFPALSGVSITEQDNYEWCDCDACSAMVKEYGTNSATCLKFCNDVAEKLTEYFEPKGRRLIVYFFAYHGTEDAPATKNADGSYTAN
;
A
#
# COMPACT_ATOMS: atom_id res chain seq x y z
N GLU A 1 21.26 7.37 -25.61
CA GLU A 1 22.16 7.94 -26.66
C GLU A 1 22.74 9.30 -26.20
N MET A 2 21.93 10.31 -25.87
CA MET A 2 22.41 11.64 -25.42
C MET A 2 23.26 11.60 -24.14
N PHE A 3 22.93 10.75 -23.18
CA PHE A 3 23.69 10.62 -21.93
C PHE A 3 25.10 10.06 -22.18
N GLY A 4 25.24 9.07 -23.05
CA GLY A 4 26.54 8.52 -23.43
C GLY A 4 27.42 9.53 -24.16
N GLN A 5 26.83 10.42 -24.99
CA GLN A 5 27.54 11.50 -25.65
C GLN A 5 28.06 12.56 -24.66
N ALA A 6 27.35 12.77 -23.55
CA ALA A 6 27.78 13.65 -22.46
C ALA A 6 28.75 12.97 -21.48
N GLY A 7 29.15 11.73 -21.72
CA GLY A 7 30.01 10.95 -20.83
C GLY A 7 29.34 10.54 -19.51
N LEU A 8 28.00 10.57 -19.47
CA LEU A 8 27.23 10.26 -18.26
C LEU A 8 26.78 8.81 -18.25
N SER A 9 26.82 8.21 -17.07
CA SER A 9 26.21 6.91 -16.77
C SER A 9 25.22 7.06 -15.63
N MET A 10 24.03 6.45 -15.79
CA MET A 10 23.01 6.48 -14.77
C MET A 10 23.35 5.50 -13.62
N PRO A 11 23.32 5.93 -12.35
CA PRO A 11 23.57 5.04 -11.20
C PRO A 11 22.36 4.16 -10.89
N GLN A 12 21.97 3.28 -11.80
CA GLN A 12 20.71 2.51 -11.74
C GLN A 12 20.48 1.75 -10.43
N LYS A 13 21.55 1.17 -9.85
CA LYS A 13 21.44 0.39 -8.61
C LYS A 13 21.12 1.25 -7.39
N GLU A 14 21.50 2.52 -7.42
CA GLU A 14 21.29 3.47 -6.33
C GLU A 14 19.91 4.11 -6.40
N LEU A 15 19.34 4.26 -7.61
CA LEU A 15 18.07 4.94 -7.83
C LEU A 15 16.85 4.09 -7.51
N GLY A 16 16.95 2.76 -7.62
CA GLY A 16 15.77 1.90 -7.55
C GLY A 16 14.77 2.23 -8.68
N SER A 17 13.48 2.06 -8.44
CA SER A 17 12.42 2.29 -9.44
C SER A 17 11.93 3.74 -9.53
N ALA A 18 12.09 4.52 -8.46
CA ALA A 18 11.50 5.86 -8.33
C ALA A 18 12.52 6.97 -8.00
N GLY A 19 13.81 6.63 -7.97
CA GLY A 19 14.87 7.63 -7.77
C GLY A 19 15.22 8.37 -9.05
N TYR A 20 15.95 9.48 -8.88
CA TYR A 20 16.44 10.31 -9.99
C TYR A 20 17.89 10.74 -9.77
N TYR A 21 18.54 11.04 -10.87
CA TYR A 21 19.86 11.66 -10.91
C TYR A 21 19.82 12.90 -11.78
N ILE A 22 20.32 14.03 -11.25
CA ILE A 22 20.44 15.31 -11.97
C ILE A 22 21.90 15.65 -12.08
N LYS A 23 22.34 16.02 -13.27
CA LYS A 23 23.70 16.50 -13.52
C LYS A 23 23.72 17.67 -14.48
N THR A 24 24.43 18.74 -14.10
CA THR A 24 24.78 19.84 -15.00
C THR A 24 26.09 19.48 -15.74
N VAL A 25 26.07 19.63 -17.06
CA VAL A 25 27.24 19.48 -17.92
C VAL A 25 27.31 20.65 -18.90
N GLY A 26 28.21 21.59 -18.66
CA GLY A 26 28.27 22.83 -19.41
C GLY A 26 26.97 23.63 -19.27
N ASN A 27 26.29 23.90 -20.38
CA ASN A 27 25.02 24.64 -20.41
C ASN A 27 23.80 23.72 -20.46
N SER A 28 23.95 22.45 -20.13
CA SER A 28 22.87 21.47 -20.21
C SER A 28 22.65 20.79 -18.88
N VAL A 29 21.39 20.50 -18.59
CA VAL A 29 20.99 19.67 -17.43
C VAL A 29 20.46 18.34 -17.93
N PHE A 30 20.93 17.27 -17.32
CA PHE A 30 20.48 15.92 -17.57
C PHE A 30 19.72 15.41 -16.34
N ILE A 31 18.47 15.01 -16.54
CA ILE A 31 17.64 14.36 -15.53
C ILE A 31 17.44 12.92 -15.95
N MET A 32 17.86 11.99 -15.13
CA MET A 32 17.83 10.55 -15.44
C MET A 32 17.11 9.78 -14.34
N SER A 33 16.35 8.78 -14.73
CA SER A 33 15.68 7.83 -13.84
C SER A 33 15.46 6.50 -14.54
N THR A 34 15.21 5.45 -13.77
CA THR A 34 14.78 4.14 -14.27
C THR A 34 13.28 4.09 -14.59
N GLY A 35 12.48 5.03 -14.07
CA GLY A 35 11.03 5.05 -14.20
C GLY A 35 10.44 6.44 -14.37
N LYS A 36 9.16 6.48 -14.74
CA LYS A 36 8.41 7.72 -14.96
C LYS A 36 8.34 8.59 -13.70
N GLU A 37 8.10 7.97 -12.55
CA GLU A 37 7.99 8.67 -11.25
C GLU A 37 9.28 9.42 -10.92
N GLY A 38 10.42 8.76 -11.03
CA GLY A 38 11.70 9.39 -10.77
C GLY A 38 12.02 10.53 -11.75
N LEU A 39 11.60 10.44 -13.02
CA LEU A 39 11.75 11.57 -13.96
C LEU A 39 10.88 12.76 -13.56
N GLN A 40 9.66 12.54 -13.08
CA GLN A 40 8.79 13.60 -12.59
C GLN A 40 9.38 14.26 -11.34
N MET A 41 9.87 13.46 -10.40
CA MET A 41 10.52 13.98 -9.19
C MET A 41 11.79 14.76 -9.51
N GLY A 42 12.62 14.25 -10.40
CA GLY A 42 13.81 14.95 -10.87
C GLY A 42 13.50 16.29 -11.58
N ALA A 43 12.40 16.34 -12.33
CA ALA A 43 11.97 17.60 -12.95
C ALA A 43 11.50 18.62 -11.88
N ILE A 44 10.78 18.18 -10.87
CA ILE A 44 10.35 19.04 -9.75
C ILE A 44 11.57 19.53 -8.98
N ALA A 45 12.48 18.64 -8.59
CA ALA A 45 13.71 18.99 -7.89
C ALA A 45 14.57 20.01 -8.69
N PHE A 46 14.60 19.87 -10.02
CA PHE A 46 15.23 20.86 -10.87
C PHE A 46 14.56 22.23 -10.77
N LEU A 47 13.24 22.31 -10.75
CA LEU A 47 12.50 23.55 -10.59
C LEU A 47 12.72 24.17 -9.18
N GLU A 48 12.78 23.35 -8.15
CA GLU A 48 13.10 23.78 -6.79
C GLU A 48 14.49 24.41 -6.73
N GLU A 49 15.50 23.77 -7.32
CA GLU A 49 16.86 24.27 -7.34
C GLU A 49 17.02 25.57 -8.16
N VAL A 50 16.40 25.65 -9.32
CA VAL A 50 16.60 26.79 -10.24
C VAL A 50 15.67 27.95 -9.94
N LEU A 51 14.43 27.68 -9.58
CA LEU A 51 13.40 28.70 -9.38
C LEU A 51 13.01 28.90 -7.91
N GLY A 52 13.47 28.04 -6.97
CA GLY A 52 12.92 27.98 -5.64
C GLY A 52 11.42 27.67 -5.69
N TYR A 53 11.05 26.77 -6.61
CA TYR A 53 9.67 26.38 -6.81
C TYR A 53 9.14 25.62 -5.59
N ASP A 54 7.95 25.98 -5.15
CA ASP A 54 7.17 25.25 -4.18
C ASP A 54 5.68 25.35 -4.53
N MET A 55 4.89 24.43 -4.03
CA MET A 55 3.45 24.40 -4.22
C MET A 55 2.74 24.59 -2.89
N VAL A 56 2.19 25.76 -2.69
CA VAL A 56 1.41 26.09 -1.49
C VAL A 56 -0.09 25.83 -1.76
N GLY A 57 -0.63 24.79 -1.13
CA GLY A 57 -2.01 24.37 -1.38
C GLY A 57 -2.22 23.75 -2.77
N ASP A 58 -3.45 23.65 -3.18
CA ASP A 58 -3.84 22.83 -4.35
C ASP A 58 -3.37 23.38 -5.72
N ASN A 59 -3.12 24.67 -5.85
CA ASN A 59 -2.77 25.28 -7.13
C ASN A 59 -2.06 26.63 -6.98
N PHE A 60 -1.29 26.83 -5.94
CA PHE A 60 -0.52 28.06 -5.73
C PHE A 60 0.98 27.79 -5.86
N PRO A 61 1.55 27.83 -7.08
CA PRO A 61 3.00 27.76 -7.23
C PRO A 61 3.65 29.05 -6.71
N VAL A 62 4.70 28.88 -5.95
CA VAL A 62 5.56 29.95 -5.44
C VAL A 62 6.92 29.81 -6.11
N TYR A 63 7.56 30.92 -6.41
CA TYR A 63 8.89 30.97 -7.00
C TYR A 63 9.72 32.00 -6.22
N GLU A 64 10.80 31.54 -5.59
CA GLU A 64 11.65 32.37 -4.75
C GLU A 64 12.89 32.90 -5.48
N LYS A 65 13.27 32.26 -6.59
CA LYS A 65 14.44 32.60 -7.40
C LYS A 65 14.03 33.10 -8.78
N ASP A 66 14.86 33.92 -9.40
CA ASP A 66 14.56 34.54 -10.71
C ASP A 66 14.85 33.61 -11.92
N GLY A 67 15.43 32.44 -11.69
CA GLY A 67 15.71 31.43 -12.70
C GLY A 67 16.76 31.83 -13.77
N LYS A 68 17.48 32.94 -13.56
CA LYS A 68 18.46 33.44 -14.56
C LYS A 68 19.79 32.72 -14.55
N THR A 69 20.05 31.96 -13.49
CA THR A 69 21.34 31.26 -13.34
C THR A 69 21.07 29.77 -13.23
N LEU A 70 21.73 29.00 -14.07
CA LEU A 70 21.72 27.55 -13.98
C LEU A 70 22.80 27.11 -12.97
N PRO A 71 22.44 26.54 -11.83
CA PRO A 71 23.42 26.06 -10.86
C PRO A 71 24.15 24.82 -11.36
N GLU A 72 25.37 24.60 -10.90
CA GLU A 72 25.99 23.29 -11.03
C GLU A 72 25.32 22.32 -10.06
N MET A 73 24.80 21.22 -10.61
CA MET A 73 24.08 20.19 -9.88
C MET A 73 24.71 18.83 -10.09
N GLU A 74 24.78 18.05 -9.04
CA GLU A 74 25.02 16.62 -9.05
C GLU A 74 24.21 16.01 -7.92
N ILE A 75 22.98 15.64 -8.21
CA ILE A 75 21.98 15.19 -7.22
C ILE A 75 21.61 13.75 -7.55
N THR A 76 21.71 12.90 -6.54
CA THR A 76 21.21 11.51 -6.60
C THR A 76 20.26 11.31 -5.43
N GLU A 77 19.00 11.08 -5.75
CA GLU A 77 17.96 10.93 -4.73
C GLU A 77 17.06 9.74 -5.05
N LYS A 78 16.58 9.11 -4.01
CA LYS A 78 15.55 8.08 -4.07
C LYS A 78 14.61 8.18 -2.87
N PRO A 79 13.35 7.78 -3.02
CA PRO A 79 12.45 7.71 -1.88
C PRO A 79 12.93 6.68 -0.84
N ASP A 80 12.87 7.04 0.44
CA ASP A 80 13.15 6.13 1.56
C ASP A 80 12.07 5.06 1.73
N TYR A 81 10.83 5.39 1.32
CA TYR A 81 9.67 4.51 1.42
C TYR A 81 9.18 4.07 0.05
N GLU A 82 8.92 2.78 -0.09
CA GLU A 82 8.36 2.20 -1.30
C GLU A 82 6.91 2.67 -1.54
N PHE A 83 6.11 2.71 -0.47
CA PHE A 83 4.74 3.20 -0.49
C PHE A 83 4.66 4.61 0.13
N ARG A 84 4.08 5.53 -0.62
CA ARG A 84 3.88 6.92 -0.21
C ARG A 84 2.47 7.34 -0.58
N ASP A 85 1.66 7.67 0.41
CA ASP A 85 0.30 8.17 0.21
C ASP A 85 0.02 9.30 1.21
N VAL A 86 -0.69 10.31 0.74
CA VAL A 86 -1.21 11.40 1.57
C VAL A 86 -2.69 11.51 1.32
N THR A 87 -3.49 11.37 2.36
CA THR A 87 -4.95 11.49 2.25
C THR A 87 -5.36 12.96 2.25
N GLY A 88 -6.28 13.32 1.36
CA GLY A 88 -6.81 14.67 1.28
C GLY A 88 -6.87 15.22 -0.15
N GLN A 89 -7.36 16.45 -0.30
CA GLN A 89 -7.51 17.07 -1.62
C GLN A 89 -6.17 17.45 -2.25
N LEU A 90 -5.17 17.73 -1.45
CA LEU A 90 -3.80 18.05 -1.88
C LEU A 90 -3.15 16.93 -2.72
N THR A 91 -3.64 15.71 -2.61
CA THR A 91 -3.10 14.55 -3.33
C THR A 91 -3.64 14.39 -4.74
N LYS A 92 -4.77 15.05 -5.05
CA LYS A 92 -5.48 14.86 -6.33
C LYS A 92 -5.03 15.82 -7.43
N SER A 93 -4.36 16.89 -7.07
CA SER A 93 -3.94 17.95 -7.99
C SER A 93 -2.54 18.48 -7.63
N GLY A 94 -1.85 18.96 -8.62
CA GLY A 94 -0.55 19.61 -8.45
C GLY A 94 0.62 18.66 -8.19
N GLN A 95 1.61 19.18 -7.51
CA GLN A 95 2.92 18.55 -7.29
C GLN A 95 2.83 17.22 -6.53
N TYR A 96 1.96 17.15 -5.51
CA TYR A 96 1.79 15.94 -4.71
C TYR A 96 1.18 14.76 -5.50
N GLY A 97 0.40 15.04 -6.54
CA GLY A 97 -0.10 14.03 -7.47
C GLY A 97 0.90 13.60 -8.54
N MET A 98 2.00 14.32 -8.69
CA MET A 98 2.97 14.14 -9.77
C MET A 98 4.25 13.41 -9.35
N GLY A 99 4.17 12.45 -8.42
CA GLY A 99 5.33 11.61 -8.08
C GLY A 99 5.75 11.62 -6.62
N TYR A 100 5.26 12.55 -5.80
CA TYR A 100 5.46 12.49 -4.34
C TYR A 100 4.65 11.36 -3.70
N THR A 101 3.51 11.02 -4.31
CA THR A 101 2.69 9.86 -3.91
C THR A 101 2.68 8.81 -5.00
N ASN A 102 2.59 7.56 -4.63
CA ASN A 102 2.52 6.42 -5.55
C ASN A 102 1.32 5.53 -5.24
N ASN A 103 0.14 6.14 -5.14
CA ASN A 103 -1.13 5.49 -4.83
C ASN A 103 -1.47 4.32 -5.74
N ASP A 104 -0.90 4.30 -6.94
CA ASP A 104 -1.19 3.28 -7.97
C ASP A 104 -0.56 1.93 -7.67
N ILE A 105 0.30 1.84 -6.64
CA ILE A 105 0.91 0.55 -6.27
C ILE A 105 -0.05 -0.37 -5.51
N ILE A 106 -1.16 0.17 -4.98
CA ILE A 106 -2.20 -0.61 -4.30
C ILE A 106 -3.51 -0.46 -5.04
N MET A 107 -4.01 -1.57 -5.61
CA MET A 107 -5.30 -1.57 -6.29
C MET A 107 -6.47 -1.64 -5.30
N PRO A 108 -7.49 -0.79 -5.50
CA PRO A 108 -8.75 -0.93 -4.80
C PRO A 108 -9.47 -2.24 -5.14
N VAL A 109 -9.92 -2.97 -4.13
CA VAL A 109 -10.79 -4.13 -4.29
C VAL A 109 -12.24 -3.64 -4.28
N GLY A 110 -13.01 -3.95 -5.31
CA GLY A 110 -14.40 -3.52 -5.42
C GLY A 110 -14.62 -2.00 -5.38
N GLY A 111 -13.61 -1.21 -5.81
CA GLY A 111 -13.64 0.24 -5.80
C GLY A 111 -13.21 0.90 -4.48
N ALA A 112 -12.91 0.11 -3.44
CA ALA A 112 -12.43 0.59 -2.15
C ALA A 112 -10.98 0.17 -1.93
N LYS A 113 -10.09 1.13 -1.72
CA LYS A 113 -8.69 0.91 -1.37
C LYS A 113 -8.54 0.51 0.10
N TRP A 114 -9.39 1.07 0.94
CA TRP A 114 -9.44 0.87 2.38
C TRP A 114 -10.85 0.40 2.80
N HIS A 115 -10.96 -0.27 3.96
CA HIS A 115 -12.21 -0.86 4.44
C HIS A 115 -12.83 -1.80 3.40
N ASN A 116 -11.99 -2.66 2.80
CA ASN A 116 -12.34 -3.43 1.61
C ASN A 116 -12.60 -4.92 1.87
N SER A 117 -12.57 -5.37 3.13
CA SER A 117 -12.78 -6.78 3.46
C SER A 117 -14.12 -7.33 2.93
N PHE A 118 -15.21 -6.53 2.99
CA PHE A 118 -16.50 -6.92 2.41
C PHE A 118 -16.54 -6.74 0.88
N ALA A 119 -15.69 -5.93 0.30
CA ALA A 119 -15.54 -5.92 -1.16
C ALA A 119 -14.77 -7.15 -1.65
N LEU A 120 -13.82 -7.63 -0.85
CA LEU A 120 -13.07 -8.85 -1.14
C LEU A 120 -13.91 -10.10 -0.95
N LEU A 121 -14.61 -10.21 0.16
CA LEU A 121 -15.51 -11.32 0.52
C LEU A 121 -16.91 -10.77 0.77
N ASN A 122 -17.62 -10.50 -0.34
CA ASN A 122 -18.90 -9.79 -0.29
C ASN A 122 -20.01 -10.64 0.34
N PRO A 123 -20.66 -10.19 1.44
CA PRO A 123 -21.76 -10.91 2.07
C PRO A 123 -22.92 -11.21 1.11
N GLU A 124 -23.25 -10.33 0.19
CA GLU A 124 -24.31 -10.57 -0.81
C GLU A 124 -24.03 -11.81 -1.68
N ILE A 125 -22.74 -12.15 -1.86
CA ILE A 125 -22.33 -13.28 -2.71
C ILE A 125 -22.11 -14.53 -1.87
N TYR A 126 -21.43 -14.41 -0.73
CA TYR A 126 -20.87 -15.56 -0.02
C TYR A 126 -21.62 -15.94 1.26
N TYR A 127 -22.43 -15.04 1.85
CA TYR A 127 -23.04 -15.29 3.15
C TYR A 127 -23.94 -16.53 3.17
N ALA A 128 -24.70 -16.76 2.10
CA ALA A 128 -25.67 -17.87 2.06
C ALA A 128 -24.99 -19.25 2.18
N GLU A 129 -23.79 -19.39 1.60
CA GLU A 129 -23.02 -20.65 1.58
C GLU A 129 -21.91 -20.68 2.65
N HIS A 130 -21.43 -19.51 3.06
CA HIS A 130 -20.26 -19.35 3.91
C HIS A 130 -20.54 -18.40 5.07
N LYS A 131 -21.62 -18.59 5.81
CA LYS A 131 -22.00 -17.75 6.96
C LYS A 131 -20.86 -17.62 7.98
N GLY A 132 -20.08 -18.67 8.17
CA GLY A 132 -18.94 -18.68 9.09
C GLY A 132 -17.78 -17.73 8.71
N TRP A 133 -17.79 -17.13 7.53
CA TRP A 133 -16.77 -16.13 7.17
C TRP A 133 -17.02 -14.75 7.78
N TYR A 134 -18.15 -14.56 8.47
CA TYR A 134 -18.61 -13.26 8.97
C TYR A 134 -18.88 -13.32 10.47
N SER A 135 -18.69 -12.20 11.15
CA SER A 135 -19.14 -12.05 12.53
C SER A 135 -20.67 -12.12 12.61
N ASP A 136 -21.20 -12.45 13.79
CA ASP A 136 -22.63 -12.65 13.98
C ASP A 136 -23.49 -11.40 13.72
N THR A 137 -22.87 -10.21 13.70
CA THR A 137 -23.53 -8.94 13.39
C THR A 137 -23.74 -8.69 11.89
N VAL A 138 -23.09 -9.49 11.02
CA VAL A 138 -23.22 -9.35 9.56
C VAL A 138 -24.49 -10.01 9.06
N THR A 139 -25.18 -9.34 8.14
CA THR A 139 -26.38 -9.87 7.45
C THR A 139 -26.15 -9.97 5.94
N PRO A 140 -26.90 -10.84 5.23
CA PRO A 140 -26.68 -11.08 3.80
C PRO A 140 -26.98 -9.89 2.88
N ASP A 141 -27.65 -8.86 3.36
CA ASP A 141 -27.96 -7.62 2.64
C ASP A 141 -26.93 -6.51 2.88
N MET A 142 -25.88 -6.78 3.64
CA MET A 142 -24.78 -5.83 3.86
C MET A 142 -23.97 -5.63 2.59
N ARG A 143 -23.95 -4.39 2.10
CA ARG A 143 -23.17 -4.03 0.92
C ARG A 143 -21.70 -3.80 1.25
N PRO A 144 -20.79 -4.04 0.29
CA PRO A 144 -19.35 -3.82 0.47
C PRO A 144 -18.94 -2.42 0.94
N THR A 145 -19.81 -1.44 0.73
CA THR A 145 -19.61 -0.03 1.10
C THR A 145 -20.33 0.38 2.37
N THR A 146 -21.09 -0.52 3.02
CA THR A 146 -21.76 -0.23 4.28
C THR A 146 -20.80 -0.48 5.44
N GLN A 147 -20.26 0.58 5.99
CA GLN A 147 -19.42 0.61 7.20
C GLN A 147 -20.22 0.38 8.50
N LYS A 148 -21.42 -0.21 8.44
CA LYS A 148 -22.38 -0.07 9.52
C LYS A 148 -22.32 -1.13 10.58
N ALA A 149 -21.89 -2.34 10.30
CA ALA A 149 -21.84 -3.38 11.33
C ALA A 149 -20.98 -4.56 10.90
N GLY A 150 -20.25 -5.14 11.84
CA GLY A 150 -19.54 -6.39 11.72
C GLY A 150 -18.24 -6.34 10.93
N GLN A 151 -17.52 -7.40 11.10
CA GLN A 151 -16.24 -7.67 10.45
C GLN A 151 -16.30 -9.06 9.80
N LEU A 152 -15.28 -9.42 9.03
CA LEU A 152 -15.04 -10.83 8.73
C LEU A 152 -14.72 -11.60 10.01
N CYS A 153 -15.15 -12.85 10.09
CA CYS A 153 -14.61 -13.78 11.05
C CYS A 153 -13.31 -14.38 10.51
N TYR A 154 -12.19 -13.77 10.83
CA TYR A 154 -10.88 -14.16 10.31
C TYR A 154 -10.37 -15.54 10.78
N THR A 155 -11.21 -16.29 11.51
CA THR A 155 -10.98 -17.69 11.92
C THR A 155 -12.03 -18.65 11.36
N ALA A 156 -13.00 -18.15 10.59
CA ALA A 156 -14.17 -18.89 10.12
C ALA A 156 -14.85 -19.69 11.27
N HIS A 157 -15.05 -19.05 12.44
CA HIS A 157 -15.60 -19.66 13.67
C HIS A 157 -14.86 -20.93 14.13
N GLY A 158 -13.59 -21.07 13.75
CA GLY A 158 -12.76 -22.24 14.07
C GLY A 158 -12.92 -23.42 13.12
N ASP A 159 -13.76 -23.32 12.10
CA ASP A 159 -13.86 -24.32 11.05
C ASP A 159 -12.69 -24.21 10.08
N LYS A 160 -11.80 -25.20 10.10
CA LYS A 160 -10.57 -25.20 9.31
C LYS A 160 -10.83 -25.31 7.80
N ASP A 161 -11.86 -26.04 7.41
CA ASP A 161 -12.19 -26.25 6.01
C ASP A 161 -12.82 -24.97 5.42
N GLU A 162 -13.71 -24.33 6.17
CA GLU A 162 -14.27 -23.04 5.80
C GLU A 162 -13.20 -21.93 5.79
N TYR A 163 -12.27 -21.93 6.75
CA TYR A 163 -11.14 -21.01 6.76
C TYR A 163 -10.25 -21.19 5.51
N ALA A 164 -9.93 -22.43 5.15
CA ALA A 164 -9.13 -22.71 3.95
C ALA A 164 -9.83 -22.22 2.67
N LYS A 165 -11.15 -22.39 2.56
CA LYS A 165 -11.96 -21.87 1.45
C LYS A 165 -11.96 -20.34 1.43
N MET A 166 -12.08 -19.70 2.61
CA MET A 166 -12.05 -18.25 2.77
C MET A 166 -10.71 -17.66 2.27
N VAL A 167 -9.58 -18.23 2.70
CA VAL A 167 -8.24 -17.86 2.25
C VAL A 167 -8.08 -18.08 0.75
N GLN A 168 -8.53 -19.22 0.24
CA GLN A 168 -8.45 -19.53 -1.19
C GLN A 168 -9.26 -18.56 -2.05
N THR A 169 -10.47 -18.22 -1.61
CA THR A 169 -11.33 -17.25 -2.32
C THR A 169 -10.69 -15.86 -2.34
N ALA A 170 -10.17 -15.39 -1.22
CA ALA A 170 -9.47 -14.12 -1.14
C ALA A 170 -8.24 -14.11 -2.06
N TYR A 171 -7.43 -15.17 -2.02
CA TYR A 171 -6.27 -15.33 -2.89
C TYR A 171 -6.64 -15.26 -4.38
N GLU A 172 -7.63 -16.04 -4.85
CA GLU A 172 -8.02 -16.05 -6.27
C GLU A 172 -8.50 -14.68 -6.75
N ARG A 173 -9.23 -13.95 -5.93
CA ARG A 173 -9.70 -12.60 -6.26
C ARG A 173 -8.54 -11.61 -6.36
N LEU A 174 -7.64 -11.60 -5.38
CA LEU A 174 -6.48 -10.69 -5.38
C LEU A 174 -5.47 -11.05 -6.47
N LYS A 175 -5.27 -12.35 -6.73
CA LYS A 175 -4.47 -12.83 -7.85
C LYS A 175 -5.02 -12.33 -9.18
N GLY A 176 -6.34 -12.46 -9.41
CA GLY A 176 -6.98 -11.96 -10.63
C GLY A 176 -6.77 -10.47 -10.84
N ILE A 177 -6.93 -9.66 -9.78
CA ILE A 177 -6.64 -8.22 -9.81
C ILE A 177 -5.17 -7.97 -10.17
N ALA A 178 -4.25 -8.67 -9.52
CA ALA A 178 -2.84 -8.48 -9.77
C ALA A 178 -2.40 -8.93 -11.17
N GLU A 179 -3.05 -9.93 -11.77
CA GLU A 179 -2.82 -10.34 -13.15
C GLU A 179 -3.36 -9.32 -14.16
N GLU A 180 -4.54 -8.75 -13.89
CA GLU A 180 -5.13 -7.70 -14.73
C GLU A 180 -4.29 -6.41 -14.71
N PHE A 181 -3.66 -6.10 -13.57
CA PHE A 181 -2.84 -4.90 -13.38
C PHE A 181 -1.39 -5.25 -13.04
N PRO A 182 -0.56 -5.63 -14.02
CA PRO A 182 0.80 -6.13 -13.77
C PRO A 182 1.76 -5.09 -13.18
N ALA A 183 1.43 -3.80 -13.26
CA ALA A 183 2.21 -2.73 -12.66
C ALA A 183 2.01 -2.58 -11.14
N LEU A 184 0.99 -3.23 -10.56
CA LEU A 184 0.76 -3.18 -9.12
C LEU A 184 1.89 -3.87 -8.35
N SER A 185 2.37 -3.24 -7.30
CA SER A 185 3.29 -3.80 -6.31
C SER A 185 2.59 -4.26 -5.04
N GLY A 186 1.31 -3.96 -4.87
CA GLY A 186 0.55 -4.36 -3.70
C GLY A 186 -0.96 -4.44 -3.88
N VAL A 187 -1.57 -5.15 -2.97
CA VAL A 187 -3.03 -5.26 -2.77
C VAL A 187 -3.35 -5.05 -1.30
N SER A 188 -4.56 -4.64 -0.98
CA SER A 188 -4.95 -4.42 0.41
C SER A 188 -6.03 -5.38 0.88
N ILE A 189 -5.92 -5.81 2.13
CA ILE A 189 -6.98 -6.50 2.87
C ILE A 189 -7.17 -5.71 4.16
N THR A 190 -8.22 -4.92 4.24
CA THR A 190 -8.43 -3.99 5.35
C THR A 190 -9.81 -4.19 5.95
N GLU A 191 -9.86 -4.19 7.28
CA GLU A 191 -11.08 -4.34 8.05
C GLU A 191 -12.10 -3.23 7.77
N GLN A 192 -13.35 -3.45 8.15
CA GLN A 192 -14.40 -2.44 8.08
C GLN A 192 -14.19 -1.35 9.12
N ASP A 193 -14.70 -0.14 8.86
CA ASP A 193 -14.56 1.05 9.71
C ASP A 193 -15.49 0.99 10.94
N ASN A 194 -15.28 0.00 11.79
CA ASN A 194 -16.02 -0.18 13.03
C ASN A 194 -15.26 -1.05 14.03
N TYR A 195 -15.76 -1.12 15.28
CA TYR A 195 -15.19 -1.91 16.37
C TYR A 195 -15.93 -3.25 16.61
N GLU A 196 -16.79 -3.67 15.70
CA GLU A 196 -17.62 -4.87 15.87
C GLU A 196 -16.87 -6.14 15.44
N TRP A 197 -15.79 -6.44 16.11
CA TRP A 197 -14.98 -7.62 15.89
C TRP A 197 -15.76 -8.90 16.22
N CYS A 198 -15.40 -9.99 15.53
CA CYS A 198 -15.96 -11.30 15.82
C CYS A 198 -15.49 -11.79 17.19
N ASP A 199 -16.43 -12.16 18.05
CA ASP A 199 -16.22 -12.66 19.40
C ASP A 199 -16.50 -14.17 19.55
N CYS A 200 -16.55 -14.91 18.46
CA CYS A 200 -16.66 -16.36 18.49
C CYS A 200 -15.51 -17.00 19.29
N ASP A 201 -15.71 -18.22 19.76
CA ASP A 201 -14.72 -18.92 20.62
C ASP A 201 -13.32 -18.95 20.00
N ALA A 202 -13.21 -19.15 18.69
CA ALA A 202 -11.92 -19.23 18.00
C ALA A 202 -11.24 -17.87 17.90
N CYS A 203 -11.97 -16.79 17.58
CA CYS A 203 -11.43 -15.42 17.59
C CYS A 203 -11.04 -15.01 19.00
N SER A 204 -11.90 -15.24 19.98
CA SER A 204 -11.64 -14.92 21.39
C SER A 204 -10.43 -15.68 21.94
N ALA A 205 -10.23 -16.93 21.55
CA ALA A 205 -9.06 -17.70 21.94
C ALA A 205 -7.77 -17.10 21.38
N MET A 206 -7.75 -16.70 20.09
CA MET A 206 -6.59 -16.02 19.50
C MET A 206 -6.32 -14.66 20.14
N VAL A 207 -7.37 -13.85 20.37
CA VAL A 207 -7.21 -12.55 21.04
C VAL A 207 -6.64 -12.73 22.45
N LYS A 208 -7.09 -13.76 23.18
CA LYS A 208 -6.55 -14.07 24.51
C LYS A 208 -5.09 -14.52 24.46
N GLU A 209 -4.71 -15.30 23.46
CA GLU A 209 -3.33 -15.81 23.29
C GLU A 209 -2.37 -14.70 22.89
N TYR A 210 -2.74 -13.88 21.92
CA TYR A 210 -1.88 -12.88 21.30
C TYR A 210 -2.10 -11.43 21.80
N GLY A 211 -3.11 -11.22 22.63
CA GLY A 211 -3.38 -9.93 23.29
C GLY A 211 -4.14 -8.90 22.46
N THR A 212 -4.46 -9.17 21.19
CA THR A 212 -5.05 -8.19 20.27
C THR A 212 -5.85 -8.84 19.13
N ASN A 213 -6.84 -8.12 18.60
CA ASN A 213 -7.58 -8.51 17.39
C ASN A 213 -6.69 -8.55 16.13
N SER A 214 -5.59 -7.78 16.11
CA SER A 214 -4.67 -7.79 14.97
C SER A 214 -4.13 -9.20 14.67
N ALA A 215 -4.03 -10.08 15.66
CA ALA A 215 -3.57 -11.46 15.48
C ALA A 215 -4.44 -12.23 14.47
N THR A 216 -5.77 -12.12 14.57
CA THR A 216 -6.69 -12.84 13.69
C THR A 216 -6.61 -12.30 12.24
N CYS A 217 -6.63 -10.97 12.11
CA CYS A 217 -6.55 -10.28 10.83
C CYS A 217 -5.20 -10.52 10.15
N LEU A 218 -4.09 -10.36 10.88
CA LEU A 218 -2.74 -10.53 10.37
C LEU A 218 -2.48 -11.97 9.93
N LYS A 219 -2.96 -12.96 10.69
CA LYS A 219 -2.85 -14.36 10.29
C LYS A 219 -3.52 -14.59 8.93
N PHE A 220 -4.76 -14.13 8.77
CA PHE A 220 -5.49 -14.25 7.50
C PHE A 220 -4.76 -13.56 6.36
N CYS A 221 -4.26 -12.32 6.57
CA CYS A 221 -3.49 -11.59 5.58
C CYS A 221 -2.21 -12.33 5.19
N ASN A 222 -1.50 -12.91 6.16
CA ASN A 222 -0.29 -13.69 5.92
C ASN A 222 -0.57 -14.96 5.11
N ASP A 223 -1.62 -15.72 5.45
CA ASP A 223 -1.99 -16.93 4.73
C ASP A 223 -2.37 -16.66 3.26
N VAL A 224 -3.00 -15.51 3.00
CA VAL A 224 -3.27 -15.04 1.63
C VAL A 224 -1.98 -14.56 0.94
N ALA A 225 -1.15 -13.81 1.65
CA ALA A 225 0.12 -13.29 1.13
C ALA A 225 1.10 -14.42 0.76
N GLU A 226 1.15 -15.50 1.55
CA GLU A 226 1.95 -16.68 1.25
C GLU A 226 1.58 -17.26 -0.13
N LYS A 227 0.29 -17.49 -0.38
CA LYS A 227 -0.19 -17.99 -1.68
C LYS A 227 0.10 -17.04 -2.84
N LEU A 228 -0.02 -15.74 -2.63
CA LEU A 228 0.33 -14.73 -3.65
C LEU A 228 1.84 -14.75 -3.93
N THR A 229 2.66 -14.87 -2.89
CA THR A 229 4.11 -14.96 -2.99
C THR A 229 4.52 -16.21 -3.76
N GLU A 230 4.00 -17.39 -3.39
CA GLU A 230 4.24 -18.66 -4.10
C GLU A 230 3.89 -18.57 -5.59
N TYR A 231 2.87 -17.82 -5.95
CA TYR A 231 2.44 -17.68 -7.33
C TYR A 231 3.25 -16.65 -8.13
N PHE A 232 3.56 -15.48 -7.55
CA PHE A 232 4.16 -14.35 -8.25
C PHE A 232 5.69 -14.32 -8.18
N GLU A 233 6.31 -14.74 -7.08
CA GLU A 233 7.76 -14.68 -6.90
C GLU A 233 8.54 -15.51 -7.95
N PRO A 234 8.11 -16.74 -8.32
CA PRO A 234 8.76 -17.48 -9.39
C PRO A 234 8.68 -16.81 -10.76
N LYS A 235 7.76 -15.85 -10.93
CA LYS A 235 7.58 -15.03 -12.13
C LYS A 235 8.38 -13.71 -12.06
N GLY A 236 9.22 -13.55 -11.05
CA GLY A 236 10.03 -12.35 -10.83
C GLY A 236 9.25 -11.15 -10.32
N ARG A 237 8.06 -11.37 -9.75
CA ARG A 237 7.21 -10.31 -9.23
C ARG A 237 6.98 -10.47 -7.73
N ARG A 238 7.30 -9.42 -6.96
CA ARG A 238 6.94 -9.31 -5.55
C ARG A 238 5.60 -8.56 -5.44
N LEU A 239 4.64 -9.12 -4.71
CA LEU A 239 3.38 -8.48 -4.40
C LEU A 239 3.22 -8.36 -2.87
N ILE A 240 2.98 -7.16 -2.39
CA ILE A 240 2.80 -6.88 -0.96
C ILE A 240 1.31 -6.90 -0.63
N VAL A 241 0.94 -7.53 0.48
CA VAL A 241 -0.41 -7.45 1.04
C VAL A 241 -0.39 -6.44 2.19
N TYR A 242 -1.17 -5.38 2.06
CA TYR A 242 -1.33 -4.35 3.08
C TYR A 242 -2.57 -4.62 3.92
N PHE A 243 -2.46 -4.40 5.23
CA PHE A 243 -3.60 -4.36 6.14
C PHE A 243 -3.55 -3.10 7.02
N PHE A 244 -4.62 -2.82 7.76
CA PHE A 244 -4.64 -1.70 8.68
C PHE A 244 -4.18 -2.09 10.09
N ALA A 245 -3.39 -1.22 10.71
CA ALA A 245 -3.22 -1.13 12.15
C ALA A 245 -4.17 -0.02 12.66
N TYR A 246 -5.46 -0.35 12.82
CA TYR A 246 -6.54 0.62 12.97
C TYR A 246 -7.74 0.01 13.72
N HIS A 247 -8.45 0.77 14.56
CA HIS A 247 -9.69 0.32 15.21
C HIS A 247 -9.62 -1.06 15.88
N GLY A 248 -8.76 -1.21 16.86
CA GLY A 248 -8.60 -2.47 17.61
C GLY A 248 -7.60 -3.45 17.00
N THR A 249 -6.92 -3.05 15.92
CA THR A 249 -5.74 -3.73 15.36
C THR A 249 -4.48 -2.87 15.40
N GLU A 250 -4.49 -1.78 16.18
CA GLU A 250 -3.33 -0.89 16.35
C GLU A 250 -2.19 -1.58 17.09
N ASP A 251 -2.52 -2.45 18.04
CA ASP A 251 -1.53 -3.18 18.79
C ASP A 251 -1.01 -4.39 18.00
N ALA A 252 0.31 -4.51 17.91
CA ALA A 252 0.93 -5.69 17.33
C ALA A 252 0.70 -6.92 18.23
N PRO A 253 0.59 -8.15 17.66
CA PRO A 253 0.53 -9.38 18.44
C PRO A 253 1.91 -9.69 19.00
N ALA A 254 2.31 -8.95 20.02
CA ALA A 254 3.64 -9.00 20.62
C ALA A 254 3.57 -8.69 22.11
N THR A 255 4.45 -9.32 22.87
CA THR A 255 4.63 -9.07 24.29
C THR A 255 5.72 -8.02 24.50
N LYS A 256 5.39 -6.95 25.25
CA LYS A 256 6.37 -5.97 25.69
C LYS A 256 7.17 -6.52 26.86
N ASN A 257 8.47 -6.63 26.70
CA ASN A 257 9.40 -7.10 27.72
C ASN A 257 9.70 -6.00 28.77
N ALA A 258 10.29 -6.41 29.89
CA ALA A 258 10.63 -5.48 31.00
C ALA A 258 11.69 -4.44 30.58
N ASP A 259 12.52 -4.73 29.62
CA ASP A 259 13.54 -3.83 29.05
C ASP A 259 13.00 -2.87 27.99
N GLY A 260 11.69 -2.93 27.70
CA GLY A 260 11.01 -2.12 26.69
C GLY A 260 11.08 -2.67 25.27
N SER A 261 11.78 -3.77 25.04
CA SER A 261 11.77 -4.48 23.75
C SER A 261 10.44 -5.22 23.55
N TYR A 262 10.19 -5.72 22.32
CA TYR A 262 9.01 -6.52 22.00
C TYR A 262 9.44 -7.89 21.46
N THR A 263 8.72 -8.92 21.90
CA THR A 263 8.83 -10.27 21.33
C THR A 263 7.53 -10.56 20.59
N ALA A 264 7.61 -10.95 19.31
CA ALA A 264 6.43 -11.41 18.57
C ALA A 264 5.86 -12.67 19.22
N ASN A 265 4.55 -12.71 19.39
CA ASN A 265 3.84 -13.81 19.99
C ASN A 265 3.59 -14.94 18.98
#